data_5599305ccd6c96040a4b13cbb35f63fa
#
_entry.id   5599305ccd6c96040a4b13cbb35f63fa
#
_cell.length_a   1.000
_cell.length_b   1.000
_cell.length_c   1.000
_cell.angle_alpha   90.00
_cell.angle_beta   90.00
_cell.angle_gamma   90.00
#
_symmetry.space_group_name_H-M   'P 1'
#
loop_
_entity.id
_entity.type
_entity.pdbx_description
1 polymer ?
#
loop_
_entity_poly.entity_id
_entity_poly.type
_entity_poly.pdbx_seq_one_letter_code
_entity_poly.pdbx_strand_id
1 'polypeptide(L)'
;KSNVYGVIACQGDSLTFGSRDPDGMSYPIYLGRMLSQKHGQTWATVNFGVPGECWAELWRRNYHELLSVPEAGEVCLWMGTNDAWKDRSIEQSLIACEAVLDQCRALGRFVYLATLPGKRGFGAPREPWKMNEAIEKLNVAYKKIAEERRLQLVDLTDMPVEHFCDGIHLTQAGNKWVAEKFLAAIEARR
;
A
#
# COMPACT_ATOMS: atom_id res chain seq x y z
N LYS A 1 -20.51 -21.74 -6.46
CA LYS A 1 -20.48 -20.70 -5.38
C LYS A 1 -19.03 -20.63 -4.91
N SER A 2 -18.40 -19.45 -4.98
CA SER A 2 -17.05 -19.27 -4.44
C SER A 2 -17.10 -19.44 -2.92
N ASN A 3 -16.24 -20.30 -2.38
CA ASN A 3 -16.10 -20.49 -0.93
C ASN A 3 -15.22 -19.36 -0.29
N VAL A 4 -15.13 -18.21 -0.95
CA VAL A 4 -14.36 -17.06 -0.44
C VAL A 4 -15.30 -16.16 0.34
N TYR A 5 -14.95 -15.91 1.61
CA TYR A 5 -15.71 -15.09 2.54
C TYR A 5 -15.54 -13.60 2.25
N GLY A 6 -14.31 -13.18 1.97
CA GLY A 6 -13.99 -11.79 1.66
C GLY A 6 -12.84 -11.65 0.67
N VAL A 7 -12.87 -10.56 -0.09
CA VAL A 7 -11.83 -10.21 -1.06
C VAL A 7 -11.33 -8.81 -0.76
N ILE A 8 -10.02 -8.63 -0.71
CA ILE A 8 -9.36 -7.34 -0.53
C ILE A 8 -8.48 -7.06 -1.75
N ALA A 9 -8.65 -5.90 -2.38
CA ALA A 9 -7.74 -5.44 -3.41
C ALA A 9 -6.52 -4.74 -2.78
N CYS A 10 -5.33 -5.01 -3.29
CA CYS A 10 -4.09 -4.41 -2.82
C CYS A 10 -3.48 -3.61 -3.97
N GLN A 11 -3.61 -2.29 -3.90
CA GLN A 11 -3.08 -1.33 -4.86
C GLN A 11 -1.74 -0.79 -4.40
N GLY A 12 -0.79 -0.70 -5.31
CA GLY A 12 0.54 -0.21 -4.98
C GLY A 12 1.56 -0.35 -6.10
N ASP A 13 2.81 -0.22 -5.72
CA ASP A 13 3.97 -0.31 -6.59
C ASP A 13 4.73 -1.65 -6.41
N SER A 14 6.06 -1.63 -6.57
CA SER A 14 6.93 -2.81 -6.38
C SER A 14 6.86 -3.41 -4.97
N LEU A 15 6.54 -2.60 -3.96
CA LEU A 15 6.42 -3.05 -2.57
C LEU A 15 5.15 -3.90 -2.36
N THR A 16 4.07 -3.56 -3.03
CA THR A 16 2.84 -4.35 -3.08
C THR A 16 3.00 -5.57 -3.99
N PHE A 17 3.65 -5.39 -5.15
CA PHE A 17 3.95 -6.49 -6.08
C PHE A 17 4.76 -7.61 -5.40
N GLY A 18 5.71 -7.25 -4.53
CA GLY A 18 6.63 -8.18 -3.87
C GLY A 18 7.98 -8.31 -4.58
N SER A 19 8.44 -7.24 -5.24
CA SER A 19 9.75 -7.22 -5.88
C SER A 19 10.86 -7.51 -4.89
N ARG A 20 11.85 -8.30 -5.33
CA ARG A 20 13.02 -8.74 -4.54
C ARG A 20 12.74 -9.76 -3.45
N ASP A 21 11.50 -10.17 -3.22
CA ASP A 21 11.24 -11.31 -2.34
C ASP A 21 11.70 -12.59 -3.04
N PRO A 22 12.61 -13.38 -2.44
CA PRO A 22 13.18 -14.57 -3.08
C PRO A 22 12.15 -15.68 -3.34
N ASP A 23 11.09 -15.71 -2.55
CA ASP A 23 10.03 -16.72 -2.67
C ASP A 23 8.81 -16.21 -3.44
N GLY A 24 8.90 -14.99 -4.01
CA GLY A 24 7.78 -14.33 -4.68
C GLY A 24 6.59 -14.02 -3.76
N MET A 25 6.83 -14.00 -2.46
CA MET A 25 5.82 -13.72 -1.44
C MET A 25 5.76 -12.22 -1.17
N SER A 26 4.56 -11.65 -1.30
CA SER A 26 4.31 -10.24 -0.99
C SER A 26 3.38 -10.08 0.20
N TYR A 27 3.29 -8.87 0.76
CA TYR A 27 2.40 -8.64 1.90
C TYR A 27 0.93 -9.02 1.62
N PRO A 28 0.37 -8.85 0.41
CA PRO A 28 -0.99 -9.29 0.12
C PRO A 28 -1.21 -10.79 0.35
N ILE A 29 -0.24 -11.62 0.01
CA ILE A 29 -0.32 -13.06 0.22
C ILE A 29 -0.36 -13.38 1.72
N TYR A 30 0.55 -12.78 2.50
CA TYR A 30 0.56 -12.95 3.96
C TYR A 30 -0.73 -12.45 4.60
N LEU A 31 -1.23 -11.30 4.16
CA LEU A 31 -2.48 -10.72 4.66
C LEU A 31 -3.67 -11.65 4.44
N GLY A 32 -3.83 -12.20 3.24
CA GLY A 32 -4.89 -13.15 2.93
C GLY A 32 -4.84 -14.40 3.79
N ARG A 33 -3.63 -14.94 4.01
CA ARG A 33 -3.40 -16.10 4.90
C ARG A 33 -3.73 -15.77 6.36
N MET A 34 -3.27 -14.63 6.88
CA MET A 34 -3.52 -14.18 8.25
C MET A 34 -5.01 -13.97 8.51
N LEU A 35 -5.72 -13.32 7.58
CA LEU A 35 -7.16 -13.13 7.66
C LEU A 35 -7.89 -14.48 7.67
N SER A 36 -7.53 -15.38 6.75
CA SER A 36 -8.13 -16.71 6.65
C SER A 36 -7.92 -17.51 7.95
N GLN A 37 -6.71 -17.50 8.48
CA GLN A 37 -6.37 -18.20 9.73
C GLN A 37 -7.14 -17.60 10.91
N LYS A 38 -7.21 -16.28 11.01
CA LYS A 38 -7.86 -15.60 12.13
C LYS A 38 -9.37 -15.83 12.17
N HIS A 39 -10.02 -15.81 11.00
CA HIS A 39 -11.47 -15.90 10.90
C HIS A 39 -11.99 -17.32 10.63
N GLY A 40 -11.11 -18.30 10.40
CA GLY A 40 -11.52 -19.65 10.06
C GLY A 40 -12.29 -19.76 8.74
N GLN A 41 -12.16 -18.78 7.86
CA GLN A 41 -12.85 -18.69 6.57
C GLN A 41 -11.85 -18.22 5.50
N THR A 42 -12.06 -18.61 4.26
CA THR A 42 -11.16 -18.25 3.16
C THR A 42 -11.29 -16.77 2.81
N TRP A 43 -10.19 -16.04 2.96
CA TRP A 43 -10.00 -14.67 2.47
C TRP A 43 -9.08 -14.68 1.27
N ALA A 44 -9.43 -13.91 0.25
CA ALA A 44 -8.57 -13.70 -0.90
C ALA A 44 -8.05 -12.25 -0.94
N THR A 45 -6.84 -12.09 -1.43
CA THR A 45 -6.28 -10.79 -1.79
C THR A 45 -5.98 -10.78 -3.27
N VAL A 46 -6.26 -9.65 -3.93
CA VAL A 46 -5.89 -9.43 -5.33
C VAL A 46 -4.77 -8.41 -5.35
N ASN A 47 -3.62 -8.82 -5.86
CA ASN A 47 -2.43 -7.98 -5.92
C ASN A 47 -2.39 -7.21 -7.24
N PHE A 48 -2.61 -5.91 -7.18
CA PHE A 48 -2.50 -4.97 -8.29
C PHE A 48 -1.23 -4.10 -8.21
N GLY A 49 -0.21 -4.55 -7.50
CA GLY A 49 1.08 -3.86 -7.43
C GLY A 49 1.78 -3.84 -8.78
N VAL A 50 2.25 -2.68 -9.23
CA VAL A 50 3.03 -2.53 -10.47
C VAL A 50 4.35 -1.83 -10.17
N PRO A 51 5.50 -2.54 -10.37
CA PRO A 51 6.81 -1.98 -10.07
C PRO A 51 7.09 -0.67 -10.82
N GLY A 52 7.67 0.28 -10.11
CA GLY A 52 8.11 1.56 -10.68
C GLY A 52 7.03 2.62 -10.85
N GLU A 53 5.78 2.34 -10.54
CA GLU A 53 4.70 3.30 -10.69
C GLU A 53 4.66 4.37 -9.60
N CYS A 54 4.28 5.57 -10.00
CA CYS A 54 3.90 6.69 -9.16
C CYS A 54 2.35 6.80 -9.08
N TRP A 55 1.84 7.71 -8.27
CA TRP A 55 0.41 7.98 -8.15
C TRP A 55 -0.28 8.27 -9.48
N ALA A 56 0.37 9.01 -10.39
CA ALA A 56 -0.20 9.35 -11.69
C ALA A 56 -0.45 8.13 -12.59
N GLU A 57 0.43 7.12 -12.52
CA GLU A 57 0.25 5.88 -13.25
C GLU A 57 -0.86 5.03 -12.61
N LEU A 58 -0.89 4.92 -11.28
CA LEU A 58 -1.96 4.23 -10.57
C LEU A 58 -3.34 4.81 -10.89
N TRP A 59 -3.48 6.13 -10.91
CA TRP A 59 -4.73 6.80 -11.27
C TRP A 59 -5.31 6.34 -12.61
N ARG A 60 -4.46 6.05 -13.60
CA ARG A 60 -4.90 5.63 -14.95
C ARG A 60 -5.53 4.23 -14.98
N ARG A 61 -5.13 3.34 -14.09
CA ARG A 61 -5.55 1.93 -14.08
C ARG A 61 -6.50 1.55 -12.93
N ASN A 62 -6.41 2.23 -11.80
CA ASN A 62 -7.10 1.88 -10.56
C ASN A 62 -8.61 1.65 -10.73
N TYR A 63 -9.29 2.54 -11.45
CA TYR A 63 -10.73 2.45 -11.64
C TYR A 63 -11.13 1.14 -12.35
N HIS A 64 -10.48 0.81 -13.45
CA HIS A 64 -10.78 -0.39 -14.24
C HIS A 64 -10.39 -1.68 -13.52
N GLU A 65 -9.30 -1.67 -12.78
CA GLU A 65 -8.88 -2.81 -11.97
C GLU A 65 -9.87 -3.10 -10.85
N LEU A 66 -10.32 -2.08 -10.13
CA LEU A 66 -11.33 -2.26 -9.08
C LEU A 66 -12.70 -2.69 -9.64
N LEU A 67 -13.04 -2.26 -10.84
CA LEU A 67 -14.24 -2.76 -11.54
C LEU A 67 -14.13 -4.26 -11.86
N SER A 68 -12.93 -4.77 -12.14
CA SER A 68 -12.71 -6.18 -12.48
C SER A 68 -12.89 -7.13 -11.28
N VAL A 69 -12.90 -6.59 -10.06
CA VAL A 69 -13.07 -7.33 -8.80
C VAL A 69 -14.19 -6.71 -7.95
N PRO A 70 -15.44 -6.79 -8.43
CA PRO A 70 -16.58 -6.12 -7.78
C PRO A 70 -16.82 -6.59 -6.33
N GLU A 71 -16.40 -7.81 -6.00
CA GLU A 71 -16.46 -8.38 -4.66
C GLU A 71 -15.48 -7.79 -3.65
N ALA A 72 -14.43 -7.09 -4.11
CA ALA A 72 -13.45 -6.45 -3.24
C ALA A 72 -13.98 -5.12 -2.70
N GLY A 73 -14.74 -5.15 -1.64
CA GLY A 73 -15.27 -3.94 -0.98
C GLY A 73 -14.24 -3.09 -0.24
N GLU A 74 -13.03 -3.63 -0.02
CA GLU A 74 -11.95 -3.03 0.74
C GLU A 74 -10.67 -2.98 -0.09
N VAL A 75 -9.91 -1.89 0.04
CA VAL A 75 -8.67 -1.64 -0.70
C VAL A 75 -7.55 -1.30 0.27
N CYS A 76 -6.47 -2.08 0.26
CA CYS A 76 -5.19 -1.71 0.85
C CYS A 76 -4.43 -0.87 -0.19
N LEU A 77 -4.10 0.38 0.15
CA LEU A 77 -3.49 1.34 -0.76
C LEU A 77 -2.15 1.83 -0.22
N TRP A 78 -1.07 1.46 -0.89
CA TRP A 78 0.29 1.82 -0.49
C TRP A 78 1.10 2.32 -1.69
N MET A 79 1.22 3.63 -1.81
CA MET A 79 1.85 4.34 -2.94
C MET A 79 2.65 5.55 -2.47
N GLY A 80 3.55 6.01 -3.33
CA GLY A 80 4.31 7.25 -3.15
C GLY A 80 5.82 7.06 -3.05
N THR A 81 6.32 5.83 -2.87
CA THR A 81 7.76 5.54 -2.83
C THR A 81 8.46 6.00 -4.11
N ASN A 82 7.89 5.70 -5.27
CA ASN A 82 8.46 6.11 -6.55
C ASN A 82 8.29 7.61 -6.84
N ASP A 83 7.25 8.24 -6.31
CA ASP A 83 7.10 9.70 -6.39
C ASP A 83 8.27 10.40 -5.66
N ALA A 84 8.58 9.93 -4.45
CA ALA A 84 9.72 10.42 -3.67
C ALA A 84 11.07 10.08 -4.33
N TRP A 85 11.23 8.86 -4.85
CA TRP A 85 12.43 8.40 -5.52
C TRP A 85 12.73 9.17 -6.81
N LYS A 86 11.71 9.40 -7.64
CA LYS A 86 11.83 10.07 -8.95
C LYS A 86 11.77 11.59 -8.85
N ASP A 87 11.77 12.11 -7.64
CA ASP A 87 11.69 13.56 -7.38
C ASP A 87 10.47 14.21 -8.07
N ARG A 88 9.31 13.54 -7.98
CA ARG A 88 8.07 14.07 -8.51
C ARG A 88 7.58 15.23 -7.64
N SER A 89 6.86 16.17 -8.26
CA SER A 89 6.18 17.23 -7.51
C SER A 89 5.23 16.62 -6.47
N ILE A 90 5.43 16.96 -5.20
CA ILE A 90 4.56 16.51 -4.10
C ILE A 90 3.11 16.93 -4.34
N GLU A 91 2.90 18.16 -4.81
CA GLU A 91 1.57 18.67 -5.12
C GLU A 91 0.87 17.82 -6.19
N GLN A 92 1.55 17.53 -7.32
CA GLN A 92 1.00 16.69 -8.38
C GLN A 92 0.76 15.25 -7.91
N SER A 93 1.65 14.68 -7.09
CA SER A 93 1.45 13.37 -6.50
C SER A 93 0.21 13.33 -5.60
N LEU A 94 -0.01 14.37 -4.80
CA LEU A 94 -1.19 14.47 -3.95
C LEU A 94 -2.48 14.67 -4.73
N ILE A 95 -2.47 15.44 -5.82
CA ILE A 95 -3.62 15.56 -6.74
C ILE A 95 -3.99 14.18 -7.30
N ALA A 96 -3.01 13.41 -7.73
CA ALA A 96 -3.25 12.05 -8.24
C ALA A 96 -3.73 11.10 -7.14
N CYS A 97 -3.17 11.19 -5.93
CA CYS A 97 -3.63 10.45 -4.75
C CYS A 97 -5.12 10.71 -4.47
N GLU A 98 -5.50 11.97 -4.39
CA GLU A 98 -6.89 12.38 -4.17
C GLU A 98 -7.83 11.85 -5.27
N ALA A 99 -7.38 11.88 -6.53
CA ALA A 99 -8.15 11.35 -7.65
C ALA A 99 -8.32 9.83 -7.57
N VAL A 100 -7.31 9.08 -7.12
CA VAL A 100 -7.43 7.63 -6.84
C VAL A 100 -8.43 7.37 -5.73
N LEU A 101 -8.40 8.15 -4.66
CA LEU A 101 -9.36 8.04 -3.55
C LEU A 101 -10.79 8.35 -4.00
N ASP A 102 -10.97 9.32 -4.90
CA ASP A 102 -12.28 9.61 -5.49
C ASP A 102 -12.80 8.44 -6.34
N GLN A 103 -11.93 7.78 -7.10
CA GLN A 103 -12.30 6.55 -7.82
C GLN A 103 -12.74 5.42 -6.86
N CYS A 104 -11.99 5.19 -5.79
CA CYS A 104 -12.36 4.20 -4.78
C CYS A 104 -13.73 4.52 -4.16
N ARG A 105 -13.95 5.78 -3.80
CA ARG A 105 -15.23 6.26 -3.25
C ARG A 105 -16.38 6.09 -4.24
N ALA A 106 -16.17 6.44 -5.51
CA ALA A 106 -17.18 6.30 -6.56
C ALA A 106 -17.61 4.84 -6.76
N LEU A 107 -16.70 3.89 -6.53
CA LEU A 107 -16.97 2.46 -6.58
C LEU A 107 -17.44 1.86 -5.24
N GLY A 108 -17.66 2.68 -4.22
CA GLY A 108 -18.08 2.24 -2.89
C GLY A 108 -17.03 1.41 -2.15
N ARG A 109 -15.73 1.63 -2.44
CA ARG A 109 -14.63 0.90 -1.80
C ARG A 109 -14.15 1.62 -0.55
N PHE A 110 -13.98 0.88 0.53
CA PHE A 110 -13.32 1.40 1.74
C PHE A 110 -11.80 1.29 1.59
N VAL A 111 -11.07 2.34 1.97
CA VAL A 111 -9.61 2.40 1.79
C VAL A 111 -8.87 2.37 3.11
N TYR A 112 -7.86 1.51 3.19
CA TYR A 112 -6.79 1.51 4.17
C TYR A 112 -5.59 2.17 3.51
N LEU A 113 -5.31 3.43 3.88
CA LEU A 113 -4.21 4.22 3.30
C LEU A 113 -2.96 4.06 4.15
N ALA A 114 -1.89 3.51 3.58
CA ALA A 114 -0.64 3.32 4.28
C ALA A 114 0.31 4.53 4.11
N THR A 115 0.97 4.91 5.21
CA THR A 115 2.10 5.82 5.16
C THR A 115 3.34 5.12 4.59
N LEU A 116 4.34 5.90 4.19
CA LEU A 116 5.63 5.41 3.74
C LEU A 116 6.57 5.25 4.94
N PRO A 117 7.41 4.21 4.98
CA PRO A 117 8.44 4.07 6.00
C PRO A 117 9.37 5.29 6.05
N GLY A 118 9.55 5.87 7.23
CA GLY A 118 10.22 7.15 7.40
C GLY A 118 11.75 7.10 7.31
N LYS A 119 12.35 5.92 7.48
CA LYS A 119 13.81 5.76 7.39
C LYS A 119 14.12 4.73 6.32
N ARG A 120 14.69 5.17 5.22
CA ARG A 120 15.20 4.29 4.19
C ARG A 120 16.67 4.00 4.43
N GLY A 121 17.01 2.73 4.41
CA GLY A 121 18.38 2.26 4.59
C GLY A 121 19.27 2.55 3.39
N PHE A 122 20.50 2.08 3.48
CA PHE A 122 21.54 2.25 2.49
C PHE A 122 21.15 1.66 1.14
N GLY A 123 21.57 2.30 0.05
CA GLY A 123 21.45 1.76 -1.33
C GLY A 123 20.48 2.50 -2.25
N ALA A 124 19.76 3.49 -1.76
CA ALA A 124 18.99 4.36 -2.66
C ALA A 124 19.95 5.14 -3.58
N PRO A 125 19.76 5.10 -4.92
CA PRO A 125 20.69 5.72 -5.86
C PRO A 125 20.66 7.25 -5.84
N ARG A 126 19.75 7.85 -5.11
CA ARG A 126 19.69 9.30 -4.90
C ARG A 126 20.03 9.65 -3.47
N GLU A 127 20.40 10.90 -3.27
CA GLU A 127 20.68 11.45 -1.95
C GLU A 127 19.58 11.06 -0.96
N PRO A 128 19.86 10.15 -0.01
CA PRO A 128 18.82 9.57 0.87
C PRO A 128 18.00 10.61 1.61
N TRP A 129 18.60 11.78 1.91
CA TRP A 129 17.95 12.85 2.62
C TRP A 129 16.83 13.52 1.82
N LYS A 130 16.98 13.70 0.48
CA LYS A 130 15.92 14.27 -0.38
C LYS A 130 14.72 13.35 -0.46
N MET A 131 14.97 12.06 -0.60
CA MET A 131 13.92 11.06 -0.61
C MET A 131 13.18 11.03 0.75
N ASN A 132 13.92 11.06 1.86
CA ASN A 132 13.32 11.06 3.18
C ASN A 132 12.50 12.33 3.46
N GLU A 133 12.94 13.49 2.99
CA GLU A 133 12.17 14.74 3.09
C GLU A 133 10.87 14.66 2.29
N ALA A 134 10.90 14.12 1.07
CA ALA A 134 9.72 13.90 0.26
C ALA A 134 8.74 12.91 0.93
N ILE A 135 9.26 11.81 1.49
CA ILE A 135 8.47 10.82 2.24
C ILE A 135 7.79 11.48 3.44
N GLU A 136 8.48 12.31 4.20
CA GLU A 136 7.92 13.01 5.35
C GLU A 136 6.76 13.93 4.93
N LYS A 137 6.95 14.73 3.88
CA LYS A 137 5.90 15.58 3.33
C LYS A 137 4.67 14.79 2.87
N LEU A 138 4.88 13.67 2.18
CA LEU A 138 3.79 12.78 1.76
C LEU A 138 3.07 12.18 2.97
N ASN A 139 3.80 11.72 3.98
CA ASN A 139 3.20 11.13 5.18
C ASN A 139 2.37 12.13 5.98
N VAL A 140 2.81 13.38 6.10
CA VAL A 140 2.03 14.46 6.72
C VAL A 140 0.71 14.66 5.96
N ALA A 141 0.77 14.70 4.62
CA ALA A 141 -0.40 14.84 3.79
C ALA A 141 -1.34 13.62 3.88
N TYR A 142 -0.82 12.40 3.89
CA TYR A 142 -1.64 11.18 4.01
C TYR A 142 -2.39 11.12 5.34
N LYS A 143 -1.76 11.52 6.44
CA LYS A 143 -2.43 11.61 7.75
C LYS A 143 -3.62 12.57 7.69
N LYS A 144 -3.41 13.76 7.12
CA LYS A 144 -4.46 14.77 6.94
C LYS A 144 -5.59 14.27 6.03
N ILE A 145 -5.25 13.70 4.87
CA ILE A 145 -6.22 13.14 3.92
C ILE A 145 -7.05 12.03 4.57
N ALA A 146 -6.39 11.13 5.31
CA ALA A 146 -7.09 10.04 5.99
C ALA A 146 -8.11 10.56 7.02
N GLU A 147 -7.74 11.59 7.78
CA GLU A 147 -8.63 12.23 8.74
C GLU A 147 -9.81 12.94 8.05
N GLU A 148 -9.55 13.79 7.06
CA GLU A 148 -10.57 14.56 6.33
C GLU A 148 -11.57 13.65 5.59
N ARG A 149 -11.08 12.56 5.00
CA ARG A 149 -11.89 11.60 4.25
C ARG A 149 -12.43 10.44 5.09
N ARG A 150 -12.09 10.39 6.38
CA ARG A 150 -12.46 9.30 7.31
C ARG A 150 -12.01 7.93 6.81
N LEU A 151 -10.79 7.88 6.28
CA LEU A 151 -10.13 6.64 5.89
C LEU A 151 -9.44 6.01 7.11
N GLN A 152 -9.17 4.71 7.01
CA GLN A 152 -8.30 4.05 7.99
C GLN A 152 -6.84 4.24 7.58
N LEU A 153 -6.08 4.97 8.40
CA LEU A 153 -4.63 5.09 8.21
C LEU A 153 -3.93 3.83 8.70
N VAL A 154 -2.96 3.37 7.93
CA VAL A 154 -2.02 2.29 8.30
C VAL A 154 -0.65 2.92 8.46
N ASP A 155 -0.20 3.10 9.69
CA ASP A 155 1.07 3.77 9.96
C ASP A 155 2.24 2.78 9.83
N LEU A 156 3.07 2.99 8.81
CA LEU A 156 4.27 2.22 8.53
C LEU A 156 5.56 3.02 8.81
N THR A 157 5.47 4.20 9.42
CA THR A 157 6.61 5.10 9.64
C THR A 157 7.68 4.52 10.55
N ASP A 158 7.31 3.61 11.43
CA ASP A 158 8.17 2.94 12.40
C ASP A 158 8.78 1.61 11.91
N MET A 159 8.66 1.33 10.60
CA MET A 159 9.22 0.09 10.04
C MET A 159 10.72 -0.02 10.31
N PRO A 160 11.19 -1.13 10.93
CA PRO A 160 12.60 -1.36 11.15
C PRO A 160 13.40 -1.39 9.85
N VAL A 161 14.59 -0.79 9.87
CA VAL A 161 15.44 -0.65 8.67
C VAL A 161 15.90 -2.01 8.12
N GLU A 162 16.04 -3.01 8.98
CA GLU A 162 16.40 -4.38 8.61
C GLU A 162 15.32 -5.11 7.78
N HIS A 163 14.14 -4.55 7.69
CA HIS A 163 13.07 -5.08 6.82
C HIS A 163 13.26 -4.71 5.35
N PHE A 164 14.26 -3.91 5.03
CA PHE A 164 14.64 -3.60 3.65
C PHE A 164 15.86 -4.42 3.21
N CYS A 165 15.81 -5.00 2.01
CA CYS A 165 16.93 -5.78 1.44
C CYS A 165 17.89 -4.92 0.60
N ASP A 166 17.40 -3.83 0.00
CA ASP A 166 18.17 -2.92 -0.86
C ASP A 166 17.93 -1.43 -0.56
N GLY A 167 17.42 -1.13 0.63
CA GLY A 167 17.04 0.21 1.05
C GLY A 167 15.65 0.68 0.59
N ILE A 168 14.99 -0.09 -0.28
CA ILE A 168 13.65 0.23 -0.81
C ILE A 168 12.71 -0.98 -0.71
N HIS A 169 13.15 -2.13 -1.23
CA HIS A 169 12.33 -3.34 -1.29
C HIS A 169 12.43 -4.15 0.00
N LEU A 170 11.38 -4.91 0.27
CA LEU A 170 11.22 -5.61 1.54
C LEU A 170 11.89 -6.98 1.54
N THR A 171 12.40 -7.36 2.71
CA THR A 171 12.68 -8.75 3.05
C THR A 171 11.37 -9.51 3.26
N GLN A 172 11.44 -10.83 3.38
CA GLN A 172 10.29 -11.65 3.78
C GLN A 172 9.70 -11.20 5.12
N ALA A 173 10.55 -10.89 6.11
CA ALA A 173 10.12 -10.36 7.40
C ALA A 173 9.42 -9.00 7.25
N GLY A 174 9.91 -8.13 6.36
CA GLY A 174 9.29 -6.85 6.05
C GLY A 174 7.90 -7.01 5.43
N ASN A 175 7.73 -7.94 4.49
CA ASN A 175 6.42 -8.24 3.90
C ASN A 175 5.41 -8.74 4.95
N LYS A 176 5.84 -9.61 5.87
CA LYS A 176 5.01 -10.08 6.99
C LYS A 176 4.62 -8.94 7.91
N TRP A 177 5.58 -8.09 8.27
CA TRP A 177 5.34 -6.93 9.13
C TRP A 177 4.31 -5.97 8.54
N VAL A 178 4.39 -5.67 7.23
CA VAL A 178 3.39 -4.85 6.53
C VAL A 178 2.02 -5.52 6.56
N ALA A 179 1.95 -6.82 6.30
CA ALA A 179 0.70 -7.57 6.37
C ALA A 179 0.06 -7.50 7.76
N GLU A 180 0.85 -7.61 8.83
CA GLU A 180 0.38 -7.47 10.22
C GLU A 180 -0.18 -6.08 10.51
N LYS A 181 0.43 -5.02 9.99
CA LYS A 181 -0.07 -3.64 10.13
C LYS A 181 -1.41 -3.44 9.41
N PHE A 182 -1.54 -3.94 8.18
CA PHE A 182 -2.83 -3.92 7.47
C PHE A 182 -3.88 -4.77 8.19
N LEU A 183 -3.52 -5.96 8.66
CA LEU A 183 -4.41 -6.82 9.45
C LEU A 183 -4.95 -6.09 10.67
N ALA A 184 -4.08 -5.46 11.45
CA ALA A 184 -4.49 -4.70 12.64
C ALA A 184 -5.47 -3.57 12.30
N ALA A 185 -5.24 -2.84 11.21
CA ALA A 185 -6.12 -1.78 10.75
C ALA A 185 -7.50 -2.31 10.29
N ILE A 186 -7.50 -3.44 9.57
CA ILE A 186 -8.73 -4.11 9.11
C ILE A 186 -9.55 -4.58 10.30
N GLU A 187 -8.92 -5.20 11.31
CA GLU A 187 -9.59 -5.69 12.51
C GLU A 187 -10.12 -4.54 13.39
N ALA A 188 -9.41 -3.42 13.48
CA ALA A 188 -9.84 -2.25 14.26
C ALA A 188 -11.13 -1.63 13.72
N ARG A 189 -11.47 -1.85 12.46
CA ARG A 189 -12.69 -1.35 11.82
C ARG A 189 -13.89 -2.29 12.01
N ARG A 190 -13.66 -3.54 12.32
CA ARG A 190 -14.70 -4.59 12.44
C ARG A 190 -15.22 -4.72 13.85
#